data_ff6f43f7125c25797098d654cb6f0478
#
_entry.id   ff6f43f7125c25797098d654cb6f0478
#
_cell.length_a   1.000
_cell.length_b   1.000
_cell.length_c   1.000
_cell.angle_alpha   90.00
_cell.angle_beta   90.00
_cell.angle_gamma   90.00
#
_symmetry.space_group_name_H-M   'P 1'
#
loop_
_entity.id
_entity.type
_entity.pdbx_description
1 polymer ?
#
loop_
_entity_poly.entity_id
_entity_poly.type
_entity_poly.pdbx_seq_one_letter_code
_entity_poly.pdbx_strand_id
1 'polypeptide(L)'
;NELHKLNVYVSADVFGESSYGSGYITSYGQYWPAISTVVDVISAMPYTDHFGYNYGGHAEPWVYPYDTINTWAKTAAKAQSLSSSPAIARTWITAYNTPVAAKGTKVSYNASEVSSQIKALYDNGLDGGYMTWNAFSYQHNLEKYQRQKDAYTKEYKK
;
A
#
# COMPACT_ATOMS: atom_id res chain seq x y z
N ASN A 1 24.33 -9.26 -2.93
CA ASN A 1 23.67 -8.98 -1.67
C ASN A 1 24.15 -9.99 -0.61
N GLU A 2 24.65 -9.52 0.56
CA GLU A 2 25.20 -10.41 1.60
C GLU A 2 24.10 -11.32 2.20
N LEU A 3 22.87 -10.83 2.31
CA LEU A 3 21.76 -11.62 2.83
C LEU A 3 21.37 -12.77 1.90
N HIS A 4 21.42 -12.57 0.59
CA HIS A 4 21.16 -13.64 -0.37
C HIS A 4 22.18 -14.79 -0.29
N LYS A 5 23.41 -14.52 0.14
CA LYS A 5 24.41 -15.58 0.42
C LYS A 5 23.99 -16.50 1.56
N LEU A 6 23.09 -16.06 2.43
CA LEU A 6 22.48 -16.85 3.50
C LEU A 6 21.22 -17.61 3.07
N ASN A 7 20.89 -17.57 1.78
CA ASN A 7 19.70 -18.19 1.20
C ASN A 7 18.38 -17.72 1.83
N VAL A 8 18.29 -16.41 2.10
CA VAL A 8 17.09 -15.75 2.61
C VAL A 8 16.60 -14.69 1.63
N TYR A 9 15.27 -14.49 1.60
CA TYR A 9 14.65 -13.38 0.87
C TYR A 9 14.75 -12.08 1.66
N VAL A 10 14.85 -10.97 0.94
CA VAL A 10 14.97 -9.63 1.50
C VAL A 10 13.74 -8.81 1.15
N SER A 11 13.08 -8.27 2.16
CA SER A 11 11.97 -7.33 1.99
C SER A 11 12.34 -5.97 2.56
N ALA A 12 11.91 -4.89 1.89
CA ALA A 12 12.08 -3.54 2.38
C ALA A 12 10.74 -2.80 2.41
N ASP A 13 10.43 -2.21 3.57
CA ASP A 13 9.32 -1.29 3.71
C ASP A 13 9.75 0.12 3.28
N VAL A 14 8.90 0.80 2.52
CA VAL A 14 9.14 2.15 2.03
C VAL A 14 7.90 3.02 2.24
N PHE A 15 8.09 4.32 2.36
CA PHE A 15 6.96 5.25 2.38
C PHE A 15 6.21 5.26 1.04
N GLY A 16 4.89 5.52 1.07
CA GLY A 16 4.08 5.59 -0.14
C GLY A 16 4.60 6.62 -1.14
N GLU A 17 5.12 7.75 -0.64
CA GLU A 17 5.69 8.85 -1.44
C GLU A 17 6.94 8.46 -2.23
N SER A 18 7.62 7.37 -1.88
CA SER A 18 8.79 6.88 -2.63
C SER A 18 8.47 6.54 -4.09
N SER A 19 7.17 6.33 -4.40
CA SER A 19 6.68 6.10 -5.76
C SER A 19 6.50 7.37 -6.61
N TYR A 20 6.43 8.57 -6.00
CA TYR A 20 6.07 9.80 -6.72
C TYR A 20 7.17 10.35 -7.62
N GLY A 21 8.41 10.05 -7.28
CA GLY A 21 9.54 10.52 -8.05
C GLY A 21 9.90 9.58 -9.20
N SER A 22 9.37 9.79 -10.40
CA SER A 22 9.95 9.12 -11.58
C SER A 22 11.37 9.66 -11.82
N GLY A 23 12.34 9.15 -11.05
CA GLY A 23 13.74 9.55 -11.11
C GLY A 23 14.24 10.44 -9.98
N TYR A 24 13.43 10.75 -8.97
CA TYR A 24 13.85 11.57 -7.83
C TYR A 24 13.91 10.77 -6.53
N ILE A 25 14.99 10.98 -5.79
CA ILE A 25 15.13 10.51 -4.41
C ILE A 25 14.25 11.38 -3.52
N THR A 26 13.47 10.76 -2.62
CA THR A 26 12.72 11.50 -1.60
C THR A 26 13.66 12.27 -0.67
N SER A 27 13.16 13.31 0.00
CA SER A 27 13.97 14.12 0.94
C SER A 27 14.56 13.29 2.09
N TYR A 28 14.01 12.13 2.37
CA TYR A 28 14.50 11.15 3.36
C TYR A 28 15.28 9.98 2.72
N GLY A 29 15.72 10.10 1.48
CA GLY A 29 16.68 9.19 0.84
C GLY A 29 16.09 7.93 0.20
N GLN A 30 14.76 7.77 0.10
CA GLN A 30 14.16 6.62 -0.58
C GLN A 30 14.03 6.86 -2.08
N TYR A 31 14.54 5.92 -2.87
CA TYR A 31 14.43 5.90 -4.32
C TYR A 31 13.92 4.52 -4.76
N TRP A 32 12.66 4.45 -5.13
CA TRP A 32 11.96 3.21 -5.45
C TRP A 32 12.72 2.30 -6.43
N PRO A 33 13.16 2.77 -7.63
CA PRO A 33 13.79 1.87 -8.59
C PRO A 33 15.08 1.23 -8.06
N ALA A 34 15.89 1.96 -7.30
CA ALA A 34 17.13 1.41 -6.74
C ALA A 34 16.84 0.39 -5.63
N ILE A 35 15.89 0.67 -4.74
CA ILE A 35 15.49 -0.27 -3.68
C ILE A 35 14.91 -1.54 -4.32
N SER A 36 13.96 -1.38 -5.25
CA SER A 36 13.30 -2.48 -5.94
C SER A 36 14.28 -3.38 -6.71
N THR A 37 15.43 -2.85 -7.15
CA THR A 37 16.45 -3.64 -7.87
C THR A 37 17.26 -4.56 -6.94
N VAL A 38 17.34 -4.27 -5.65
CA VAL A 38 18.25 -4.97 -4.72
C VAL A 38 17.55 -5.83 -3.66
N VAL A 39 16.22 -5.78 -3.59
CA VAL A 39 15.39 -6.59 -2.69
C VAL A 39 14.52 -7.55 -3.47
N ASP A 40 13.99 -8.59 -2.82
CA ASP A 40 13.04 -9.52 -3.44
C ASP A 40 11.61 -9.00 -3.35
N VAL A 41 11.29 -8.27 -2.29
CA VAL A 41 9.97 -7.68 -2.04
C VAL A 41 10.13 -6.22 -1.64
N ILE A 42 9.37 -5.34 -2.30
CA ILE A 42 9.22 -3.94 -1.90
C ILE A 42 7.81 -3.70 -1.38
N SER A 43 7.69 -3.14 -0.18
CA SER A 43 6.43 -3.02 0.56
C SER A 43 6.17 -1.55 0.91
N ALA A 44 5.48 -0.85 0.03
CA ALA A 44 5.12 0.55 0.28
C ALA A 44 3.95 0.67 1.25
N MET A 45 3.87 1.81 1.93
CA MET A 45 2.89 2.14 2.97
C MET A 45 1.97 3.32 2.56
N PRO A 46 1.15 3.20 1.52
CA PRO A 46 0.23 4.26 1.07
C PRO A 46 -1.08 4.24 1.87
N TYR A 47 -1.01 4.48 3.18
CA TYR A 47 -2.22 4.52 3.99
C TYR A 47 -3.13 5.68 3.57
N THR A 48 -4.43 5.40 3.42
CA THR A 48 -5.38 6.30 2.76
C THR A 48 -5.56 7.64 3.47
N ASP A 49 -5.40 7.69 4.80
CA ASP A 49 -5.48 8.92 5.59
C ASP A 49 -4.14 9.63 5.79
N HIS A 50 -3.06 9.11 5.21
CA HIS A 50 -1.76 9.79 5.15
C HIS A 50 -1.63 10.69 3.91
N PHE A 51 -2.50 10.53 2.93
CA PHE A 51 -2.58 11.46 1.80
C PHE A 51 -3.22 12.78 2.23
N GLY A 52 -2.71 13.89 1.72
CA GLY A 52 -3.27 15.21 2.00
C GLY A 52 -4.67 15.38 1.41
N TYR A 53 -5.43 16.33 1.94
CA TYR A 53 -6.71 16.72 1.38
C TYR A 53 -6.59 17.00 -0.13
N ASN A 54 -7.65 16.70 -0.87
CA ASN A 54 -7.74 16.82 -2.34
C ASN A 54 -6.85 15.86 -3.13
N TYR A 55 -6.20 14.86 -2.51
CA TYR A 55 -5.48 13.83 -3.24
C TYR A 55 -6.44 12.96 -4.08
N GLY A 56 -6.04 12.67 -5.31
CA GLY A 56 -6.87 11.89 -6.24
C GLY A 56 -8.17 12.57 -6.66
N GLY A 57 -8.30 13.89 -6.42
CA GLY A 57 -9.51 14.66 -6.74
C GLY A 57 -10.60 14.61 -5.66
N HIS A 58 -10.33 14.02 -4.50
CA HIS A 58 -11.27 13.91 -3.39
C HIS A 58 -10.84 14.79 -2.20
N ALA A 59 -11.76 15.59 -1.67
CA ALA A 59 -11.48 16.45 -0.52
C ALA A 59 -10.96 15.65 0.69
N GLU A 60 -11.51 14.47 0.90
CA GLU A 60 -11.14 13.52 1.95
C GLU A 60 -10.80 12.15 1.33
N PRO A 61 -9.54 11.91 0.91
CA PRO A 61 -9.15 10.72 0.16
C PRO A 61 -9.50 9.38 0.84
N TRP A 62 -9.41 9.32 2.16
CA TRP A 62 -9.72 8.11 2.94
C TRP A 62 -11.19 7.67 2.85
N VAL A 63 -12.10 8.55 2.42
CA VAL A 63 -13.52 8.20 2.16
C VAL A 63 -13.67 7.42 0.86
N TYR A 64 -12.68 7.51 -0.04
CA TYR A 64 -12.67 6.91 -1.37
C TYR A 64 -11.47 5.97 -1.55
N PRO A 65 -11.41 4.83 -0.82
CA PRO A 65 -10.21 3.99 -0.75
C PRO A 65 -9.78 3.41 -2.11
N TYR A 66 -10.73 3.10 -3.00
CA TYR A 66 -10.39 2.65 -4.35
C TYR A 66 -9.65 3.74 -5.14
N ASP A 67 -10.24 4.93 -5.25
CA ASP A 67 -9.69 6.02 -6.07
C ASP A 67 -8.36 6.50 -5.53
N THR A 68 -8.24 6.57 -4.20
CA THR A 68 -7.00 6.97 -3.53
C THR A 68 -5.87 6.00 -3.84
N ILE A 69 -6.10 4.70 -3.64
CA ILE A 69 -5.08 3.68 -3.93
C ILE A 69 -4.86 3.51 -5.43
N ASN A 70 -5.89 3.61 -6.27
CA ASN A 70 -5.75 3.57 -7.72
C ASN A 70 -4.87 4.71 -8.26
N THR A 71 -5.05 5.92 -7.73
CA THR A 71 -4.20 7.06 -8.09
C THR A 71 -2.75 6.83 -7.69
N TRP A 72 -2.52 6.34 -6.46
CA TRP A 72 -1.20 5.98 -5.98
C TRP A 72 -0.57 4.82 -6.76
N ALA A 73 -1.33 3.75 -7.00
CA ALA A 73 -0.85 2.54 -7.65
C ALA A 73 -0.36 2.79 -9.09
N LYS A 74 -0.95 3.74 -9.81
CA LYS A 74 -0.46 4.18 -11.12
C LYS A 74 0.96 4.75 -11.05
N THR A 75 1.26 5.54 -10.02
CA THR A 75 2.61 6.08 -9.83
C THR A 75 3.59 5.00 -9.38
N ALA A 76 3.15 4.09 -8.52
CA ALA A 76 3.97 2.97 -8.06
C ALA A 76 4.30 1.98 -9.20
N ALA A 77 3.32 1.64 -10.05
CA ALA A 77 3.54 0.81 -11.23
C ALA A 77 4.54 1.45 -12.21
N LYS A 78 4.44 2.78 -12.40
CA LYS A 78 5.44 3.53 -13.18
C LYS A 78 6.82 3.50 -12.54
N ALA A 79 6.94 3.72 -11.24
CA ALA A 79 8.22 3.64 -10.52
C ALA A 79 8.82 2.23 -10.61
N GLN A 80 7.98 1.20 -10.49
CA GLN A 80 8.36 -0.21 -10.62
C GLN A 80 8.93 -0.52 -12.00
N SER A 81 8.33 0.03 -13.07
CA SER A 81 8.79 -0.18 -14.45
C SER A 81 10.15 0.45 -14.75
N LEU A 82 10.67 1.33 -13.90
CA LEU A 82 12.01 1.91 -14.01
C LEU A 82 13.09 1.04 -13.39
N SER A 83 12.72 -0.02 -12.65
CA SER A 83 13.69 -0.96 -12.07
C SER A 83 14.16 -1.93 -13.15
N SER A 84 15.47 -2.18 -13.22
CA SER A 84 16.05 -3.13 -14.18
C SER A 84 15.72 -4.59 -13.83
N SER A 85 15.49 -4.87 -12.56
CA SER A 85 15.05 -6.16 -12.02
C SER A 85 14.03 -5.88 -10.90
N PRO A 86 12.74 -5.68 -11.23
CA PRO A 86 11.77 -5.22 -10.27
C PRO A 86 11.43 -6.29 -9.24
N ALA A 87 11.48 -5.91 -7.96
CA ALA A 87 11.03 -6.72 -6.84
C ALA A 87 9.52 -7.01 -6.93
N ILE A 88 9.05 -8.02 -6.21
CA ILE A 88 7.62 -8.22 -5.99
C ILE A 88 7.07 -7.03 -5.18
N ALA A 89 6.11 -6.30 -5.71
CA ALA A 89 5.44 -5.23 -4.97
C ALA A 89 4.34 -5.85 -4.08
N ARG A 90 4.54 -5.78 -2.76
CA ARG A 90 3.59 -6.26 -1.74
C ARG A 90 3.22 -5.11 -0.82
N THR A 91 2.16 -4.43 -1.14
CA THR A 91 1.77 -3.15 -0.54
C THR A 91 1.09 -3.31 0.81
N TRP A 92 1.44 -2.48 1.78
CA TRP A 92 0.67 -2.29 2.99
C TRP A 92 -0.61 -1.52 2.68
N ILE A 93 -1.75 -1.96 3.19
CA ILE A 93 -3.03 -1.28 3.02
C ILE A 93 -3.65 -0.93 4.39
N THR A 94 -4.50 0.10 4.38
CA THR A 94 -5.24 0.54 5.56
C THR A 94 -6.27 -0.51 5.97
N ALA A 95 -6.19 -1.00 7.20
CA ALA A 95 -7.16 -1.92 7.80
C ALA A 95 -7.72 -1.42 9.14
N TYR A 96 -7.46 -0.17 9.49
CA TYR A 96 -7.98 0.54 10.66
C TYR A 96 -9.03 1.58 10.26
N ASN A 97 -9.80 2.09 11.22
CA ASN A 97 -10.77 3.15 10.96
C ASN A 97 -10.08 4.49 10.75
N THR A 98 -10.51 5.24 9.75
CA THR A 98 -9.88 6.48 9.30
C THR A 98 -10.78 7.70 9.49
N PRO A 99 -10.20 8.90 9.57
CA PRO A 99 -8.77 9.18 9.76
C PRO A 99 -8.35 8.95 11.21
N VAL A 100 -7.09 8.59 11.44
CA VAL A 100 -6.56 8.43 12.81
C VAL A 100 -6.27 9.78 13.44
N ALA A 101 -5.49 10.62 12.79
CA ALA A 101 -5.00 11.88 13.35
C ALA A 101 -5.70 13.12 12.75
N ALA A 102 -6.21 13.05 11.53
CA ALA A 102 -6.85 14.18 10.87
C ALA A 102 -8.29 14.42 11.40
N LYS A 103 -8.77 15.64 11.22
CA LYS A 103 -10.22 15.94 11.34
C LYS A 103 -10.88 15.50 10.03
N GLY A 104 -12.17 15.16 10.09
CA GLY A 104 -12.94 14.83 8.90
C GLY A 104 -13.90 13.66 9.10
N THR A 105 -14.45 13.18 8.01
CA THR A 105 -15.44 12.10 7.99
C THR A 105 -14.80 10.80 8.50
N LYS A 106 -15.37 10.23 9.54
CA LYS A 106 -14.94 8.93 10.09
C LYS A 106 -15.45 7.79 9.21
N VAL A 107 -14.56 6.92 8.81
CA VAL A 107 -14.87 5.76 7.98
C VAL A 107 -14.42 4.48 8.68
N SER A 108 -15.32 3.52 8.78
CA SER A 108 -15.00 2.17 9.26
C SER A 108 -14.51 1.34 8.08
N TYR A 109 -13.23 0.95 8.12
CA TYR A 109 -12.65 0.10 7.10
C TYR A 109 -13.02 -1.36 7.36
N ASN A 110 -14.12 -1.79 6.78
CA ASN A 110 -14.63 -3.15 6.77
C ASN A 110 -14.26 -3.87 5.44
N ALA A 111 -14.95 -4.93 5.09
CA ALA A 111 -14.62 -5.73 3.92
C ALA A 111 -14.69 -4.94 2.59
N SER A 112 -15.62 -4.00 2.46
CA SER A 112 -15.77 -3.17 1.24
C SER A 112 -14.57 -2.25 1.03
N GLU A 113 -14.15 -1.53 2.07
CA GLU A 113 -13.04 -0.57 2.01
C GLU A 113 -11.69 -1.27 1.81
N VAL A 114 -11.50 -2.43 2.44
CA VAL A 114 -10.31 -3.27 2.25
C VAL A 114 -10.30 -3.87 0.84
N SER A 115 -11.42 -4.45 0.38
CA SER A 115 -11.57 -4.99 -0.99
C SER A 115 -11.28 -3.94 -2.06
N SER A 116 -11.73 -2.71 -1.86
CA SER A 116 -11.52 -1.59 -2.78
C SER A 116 -10.04 -1.28 -2.96
N GLN A 117 -9.26 -1.28 -1.87
CA GLN A 117 -7.81 -1.06 -1.93
C GLN A 117 -7.10 -2.20 -2.68
N ILE A 118 -7.43 -3.45 -2.33
CA ILE A 118 -6.83 -4.63 -2.99
C ILE A 118 -7.13 -4.60 -4.48
N LYS A 119 -8.40 -4.34 -4.84
CA LYS A 119 -8.79 -4.23 -6.25
C LYS A 119 -7.99 -3.16 -6.99
N ALA A 120 -7.81 -1.98 -6.39
CA ALA A 120 -7.03 -0.89 -6.99
C ALA A 120 -5.57 -1.28 -7.25
N LEU A 121 -4.93 -2.07 -6.36
CA LEU A 121 -3.59 -2.59 -6.58
C LEU A 121 -3.56 -3.53 -7.80
N TYR A 122 -4.45 -4.50 -7.84
CA TYR A 122 -4.52 -5.50 -8.91
C TYR A 122 -4.84 -4.88 -10.27
N ASP A 123 -5.75 -3.90 -10.32
CA ASP A 123 -6.11 -3.18 -11.55
C ASP A 123 -4.89 -2.44 -12.15
N ASN A 124 -3.86 -2.15 -11.36
CA ASN A 124 -2.63 -1.49 -11.80
C ASN A 124 -1.41 -2.43 -11.89
N GLY A 125 -1.61 -3.75 -11.78
CA GLY A 125 -0.53 -4.72 -11.91
C GLY A 125 0.39 -4.84 -10.69
N LEU A 126 0.00 -4.30 -9.53
CA LEU A 126 0.68 -4.50 -8.26
C LEU A 126 0.07 -5.70 -7.53
N ASP A 127 0.13 -6.86 -8.17
CA ASP A 127 -0.56 -8.09 -7.78
C ASP A 127 0.33 -9.10 -7.01
N GLY A 128 1.47 -8.64 -6.50
CA GLY A 128 2.39 -9.42 -5.67
C GLY A 128 1.90 -9.69 -4.24
N GLY A 129 0.62 -9.46 -3.99
CA GLY A 129 -0.02 -9.58 -2.68
C GLY A 129 -0.10 -8.24 -1.93
N TYR A 130 -0.57 -8.32 -0.70
CA TYR A 130 -0.72 -7.15 0.17
C TYR A 130 -0.51 -7.54 1.63
N MET A 131 -0.29 -6.55 2.47
CA MET A 131 -0.28 -6.67 3.92
C MET A 131 -1.24 -5.64 4.50
N THR A 132 -1.85 -5.96 5.64
CA THR A 132 -2.80 -5.05 6.30
C THR A 132 -2.18 -4.43 7.54
N TRP A 133 -2.33 -3.12 7.71
CA TRP A 133 -1.91 -2.43 8.92
C TRP A 133 -3.10 -2.12 9.83
N ASN A 134 -3.03 -2.61 11.06
CA ASN A 134 -4.02 -2.39 12.11
C ASN A 134 -3.36 -2.50 13.49
N ALA A 135 -2.86 -1.38 14.02
CA ALA A 135 -2.03 -1.32 15.24
C ALA A 135 -2.87 -1.16 16.51
N PHE A 136 -3.86 -2.01 16.72
CA PHE A 136 -4.70 -1.98 17.94
C PHE A 136 -4.43 -3.18 18.86
N SER A 137 -5.19 -3.29 19.96
CA SER A 137 -5.13 -4.44 20.84
C SER A 137 -5.52 -5.73 20.11
N TYR A 138 -5.06 -6.87 20.62
CA TYR A 138 -5.39 -8.20 20.05
C TYR A 138 -6.91 -8.40 19.88
N GLN A 139 -7.69 -8.08 20.90
CA GLN A 139 -9.16 -8.23 20.85
C GLN A 139 -9.78 -7.36 19.74
N HIS A 140 -9.38 -6.11 19.66
CA HIS A 140 -9.86 -5.20 18.62
C HIS A 140 -9.45 -5.65 17.22
N ASN A 141 -8.23 -6.16 17.06
CA ASN A 141 -7.76 -6.69 15.79
C ASN A 141 -8.55 -7.94 15.37
N LEU A 142 -8.89 -8.83 16.29
CA LEU A 142 -9.72 -10.00 16.00
C LEU A 142 -11.12 -9.61 15.52
N GLU A 143 -11.79 -8.70 16.22
CA GLU A 143 -13.10 -8.16 15.80
C GLU A 143 -13.04 -7.48 14.43
N LYS A 144 -11.98 -6.73 14.18
CA LYS A 144 -11.75 -6.05 12.92
C LYS A 144 -11.54 -7.07 11.79
N TYR A 145 -10.74 -8.10 12.03
CA TYR A 145 -10.54 -9.19 11.08
C TYR A 145 -11.87 -9.88 10.73
N GLN A 146 -12.73 -10.16 11.71
CA GLN A 146 -14.04 -10.77 11.45
C GLN A 146 -14.92 -9.92 10.52
N ARG A 147 -14.86 -8.59 10.64
CA ARG A 147 -15.57 -7.68 9.74
C ARG A 147 -14.94 -7.56 8.34
N GLN A 148 -13.67 -7.90 8.21
CA GLN A 148 -12.88 -7.74 6.97
C GLN A 148 -12.64 -9.07 6.24
N LYS A 149 -12.93 -10.22 6.85
CA LYS A 149 -12.56 -11.54 6.34
C LYS A 149 -12.98 -11.79 4.89
N ASP A 150 -14.12 -11.29 4.46
CA ASP A 150 -14.63 -11.47 3.11
C ASP A 150 -13.76 -10.76 2.05
N ALA A 151 -13.06 -9.67 2.43
CA ALA A 151 -12.07 -9.05 1.57
C ALA A 151 -10.84 -9.94 1.36
N TYR A 152 -10.41 -10.65 2.40
CA TYR A 152 -9.19 -11.49 2.36
C TYR A 152 -9.38 -12.81 1.64
N THR A 153 -10.61 -13.31 1.58
CA THR A 153 -10.97 -14.57 0.91
C THR A 153 -11.46 -14.39 -0.51
N LYS A 154 -11.66 -13.15 -0.94
CA LYS A 154 -12.10 -12.82 -2.29
C LYS A 154 -10.99 -13.05 -3.32
N GLU A 155 -11.34 -13.68 -4.45
CA GLU A 155 -10.45 -13.73 -5.61
C GLU A 155 -10.43 -12.38 -6.33
N TYR A 156 -9.23 -11.84 -6.55
CA TYR A 156 -8.99 -10.63 -7.32
C TYR A 156 -8.36 -11.03 -8.66
N LYS A 157 -9.01 -10.66 -9.75
CA LYS A 157 -8.52 -10.91 -11.13
C LYS A 157 -8.28 -9.56 -11.81
N LYS A 158 -7.28 -9.54 -12.69
CA LYS A 158 -7.04 -8.42 -13.60
C LYS A 158 -8.21 -8.28 -14.58
#